data_82083e43052b56489dd498029804a044
#
_entry.id   82083e43052b56489dd498029804a044
#
_cell.length_a   1.000
_cell.length_b   1.000
_cell.length_c   1.000
_cell.angle_alpha   90.00
_cell.angle_beta   90.00
_cell.angle_gamma   90.00
#
_symmetry.space_group_name_H-M   'P 1'
#
loop_
_entity.id
_entity.type
_entity.pdbx_description
1 polymer ?
#
loop_
_entity_poly.entity_id
_entity_poly.type
_entity_poly.pdbx_seq_one_letter_code
_entity_poly.pdbx_strand_id
1 'polypeptide(L)'
;MRAYFASNINKISGIGFKLDYLYGRGYYNNQATSLFNGSLYGYYLDDRYNMHAWISVNHMRMGENGGIENDDYITHPEDFTRSYGSRDIPTILSENWNRNEDQTYYLTHRYNLGFYKDIELPDSLRPVMPADSVLLKGLRDSLLTVYQKADTAYQHAVMDSLRNDFMAKQDNPQDFIPVTSFIHTLRIRNAKHTVYSYDTPDHYYADLFYGDPNNMSDRTRGYSIQNTLGIALREGFNKWAKAGLTAFASHEYRHYTMPDLNGGNKIIRSYSENNISVGGQLSKREGKTLHYDVTGEVTLLGEDVGQFDVEGRADLNFRLFKDTVQLAARAFVKNLNPSFYMRHYHSQFAWWDNDLNKEFRTRIEGTLSLKRTRTALTVGVENIKNYAYFATDKIAYNDEGGQFAGYSNRISVKQYGGSVQVFSARLNQNFKFGILHWDNEVAYQKTSNQDILPLPDLSAYSNLYIVFRIAKVLRVQLGGDVRYFTEYYAPDYAPIIQQFTVQSPETRIKLGNYPICNAYVNLFLKHCRFYVNVNHVNNGTGNKNAFLVPHYPINPMNIHFGLSWNFFN
;
A
#
# COMPACT_ATOMS: atom_id res chain seq x y z
N MET A 1 3.61 -4.02 19.00
CA MET A 1 4.94 -4.69 18.92
C MET A 1 5.25 -4.95 17.45
N ARG A 2 6.48 -4.64 17.01
CA ARG A 2 6.95 -4.95 15.66
C ARG A 2 8.33 -5.59 15.77
N ALA A 3 8.55 -6.70 15.06
CA ALA A 3 9.85 -7.33 14.92
C ALA A 3 10.08 -7.67 13.45
N TYR A 4 11.29 -7.47 12.97
CA TYR A 4 11.71 -7.97 11.67
C TYR A 4 13.15 -8.47 11.76
N PHE A 5 13.44 -9.46 10.95
CA PHE A 5 14.75 -10.03 10.77
C PHE A 5 14.99 -10.28 9.30
N ALA A 6 16.18 -9.95 8.83
CA ALA A 6 16.63 -10.27 7.48
C ALA A 6 18.10 -10.64 7.54
N SER A 7 18.48 -11.69 6.85
CA SER A 7 19.86 -12.15 6.76
C SER A 7 20.17 -12.70 5.37
N ASN A 8 21.32 -12.35 4.87
CA ASN A 8 21.87 -12.99 3.70
C ASN A 8 22.50 -14.32 4.12
N ILE A 9 22.06 -15.41 3.48
CA ILE A 9 22.65 -16.75 3.65
C ILE A 9 24.01 -16.77 2.93
N ASN A 10 24.06 -16.16 1.74
CA ASN A 10 25.26 -15.96 0.94
C ASN A 10 25.08 -14.73 0.03
N LYS A 11 25.96 -14.55 -0.98
CA LYS A 11 25.91 -13.39 -1.90
C LYS A 11 24.68 -13.36 -2.79
N ILE A 12 24.03 -14.49 -3.03
CA ILE A 12 22.92 -14.63 -3.98
C ILE A 12 21.58 -15.00 -3.32
N SER A 13 21.57 -15.31 -2.02
CA SER A 13 20.32 -15.70 -1.35
C SER A 13 20.21 -15.11 0.04
N GLY A 14 18.98 -14.82 0.43
CA GLY A 14 18.64 -14.33 1.75
C GLY A 14 17.21 -14.69 2.15
N ILE A 15 16.99 -14.66 3.45
CA ILE A 15 15.68 -14.89 4.07
C ILE A 15 15.40 -13.81 5.09
N GLY A 16 14.12 -13.60 5.37
CA GLY A 16 13.71 -12.71 6.43
C GLY A 16 12.29 -12.99 6.86
N PHE A 17 11.97 -12.49 8.06
CA PHE A 17 10.60 -12.51 8.55
C PHE A 17 10.22 -11.15 9.14
N LYS A 18 8.92 -10.90 9.18
CA LYS A 18 8.32 -9.74 9.80
C LYS A 18 7.14 -10.18 10.64
N LEU A 19 7.05 -9.66 11.85
CA LEU A 19 5.93 -9.85 12.75
C LEU A 19 5.45 -8.49 13.23
N ASP A 20 4.19 -8.20 13.04
CA ASP A 20 3.52 -7.02 13.59
C ASP A 20 2.36 -7.50 14.48
N TYR A 21 2.30 -7.02 15.70
CA TYR A 21 1.17 -7.21 16.59
C TYR A 21 0.73 -5.88 17.17
N LEU A 22 -0.52 -5.53 16.94
CA LEU A 22 -1.17 -4.36 17.48
C LEU A 22 -2.38 -4.82 18.31
N TYR A 23 -2.50 -4.28 19.50
CA TYR A 23 -3.71 -4.37 20.29
C TYR A 23 -4.07 -3.00 20.82
N GLY A 24 -5.32 -2.61 20.65
CA GLY A 24 -5.89 -1.39 21.20
C GLY A 24 -7.25 -1.71 21.80
N ARG A 25 -7.45 -1.33 23.07
CA ARG A 25 -8.75 -1.50 23.73
C ARG A 25 -9.80 -0.53 23.19
N GLY A 26 -9.36 0.58 22.56
CA GLY A 26 -10.21 1.72 22.22
C GLY A 26 -10.41 2.65 23.41
N TYR A 27 -10.89 3.85 23.13
CA TYR A 27 -11.23 4.87 24.14
C TYR A 27 -12.71 4.86 24.48
N TYR A 28 -13.54 4.49 23.53
CA TYR A 28 -14.98 4.28 23.71
C TYR A 28 -15.25 2.80 23.95
N ASN A 29 -16.44 2.47 24.45
CA ASN A 29 -16.84 1.09 24.67
C ASN A 29 -16.90 0.32 23.34
N ASN A 30 -16.73 -1.00 23.39
CA ASN A 30 -16.88 -1.95 22.29
C ASN A 30 -16.02 -1.63 21.04
N GLN A 31 -14.85 -1.02 21.22
CA GLN A 31 -13.90 -0.62 20.16
C GLN A 31 -12.59 -1.42 20.13
N ALA A 32 -12.51 -2.52 20.87
CA ALA A 32 -11.24 -3.26 20.95
C ALA A 32 -10.83 -3.79 19.58
N THR A 33 -9.57 -3.53 19.21
CA THR A 33 -8.97 -3.99 17.95
C THR A 33 -7.72 -4.78 18.22
N SER A 34 -7.58 -5.93 17.61
CA SER A 34 -6.33 -6.69 17.56
C SER A 34 -5.94 -6.99 16.11
N LEU A 35 -4.68 -6.80 15.81
CA LEU A 35 -4.10 -7.09 14.50
C LEU A 35 -2.83 -7.90 14.69
N PHE A 36 -2.77 -9.05 14.05
CA PHE A 36 -1.56 -9.84 13.89
C PHE A 36 -1.20 -9.95 12.40
N ASN A 37 0.03 -9.63 12.06
CA ASN A 37 0.60 -9.85 10.74
C ASN A 37 1.90 -10.63 10.88
N GLY A 38 1.99 -11.78 10.24
CA GLY A 38 3.20 -12.59 10.12
C GLY A 38 3.58 -12.73 8.64
N SER A 39 4.84 -12.46 8.31
CA SER A 39 5.35 -12.62 6.94
C SER A 39 6.72 -13.29 6.97
N LEU A 40 6.90 -14.25 6.08
CA LEU A 40 8.18 -14.90 5.78
C LEU A 40 8.49 -14.65 4.32
N TYR A 41 9.72 -14.27 4.01
CA TYR A 41 10.15 -14.02 2.64
C TYR A 41 11.57 -14.53 2.40
N GLY A 42 11.84 -14.84 1.15
CA GLY A 42 13.16 -15.26 0.70
C GLY A 42 13.40 -14.87 -0.75
N TYR A 43 14.66 -14.81 -1.10
CA TYR A 43 15.09 -14.55 -2.46
C TYR A 43 16.31 -15.39 -2.83
N TYR A 44 16.43 -15.62 -4.12
CA TYR A 44 17.60 -16.17 -4.77
C TYR A 44 17.88 -15.34 -6.03
N LEU A 45 19.06 -14.73 -6.13
CA LEU A 45 19.45 -13.78 -7.17
C LEU A 45 20.79 -14.19 -7.76
N ASP A 46 20.73 -14.91 -8.85
CA ASP A 46 21.90 -15.31 -9.65
C ASP A 46 21.80 -14.67 -11.04
N ASP A 47 22.84 -14.72 -11.82
CA ASP A 47 22.89 -14.15 -13.17
C ASP A 47 21.75 -14.67 -14.05
N ARG A 48 21.57 -15.98 -14.07
CA ARG A 48 20.59 -16.64 -14.93
C ARG A 48 19.24 -16.88 -14.28
N TYR A 49 19.20 -17.07 -12.97
CA TYR A 49 17.95 -17.39 -12.28
C TYR A 49 17.71 -16.48 -11.09
N ASN A 50 16.56 -15.85 -11.07
CA ASN A 50 16.13 -14.98 -9.97
C ASN A 50 14.79 -15.47 -9.45
N MET A 51 14.65 -15.54 -8.13
CA MET A 51 13.42 -15.94 -7.46
C MET A 51 13.16 -15.04 -6.25
N HIS A 52 11.89 -14.68 -6.08
CA HIS A 52 11.37 -14.08 -4.85
C HIS A 52 10.14 -14.86 -4.42
N ALA A 53 10.08 -15.23 -3.16
CA ALA A 53 8.94 -15.89 -2.57
C ALA A 53 8.58 -15.23 -1.23
N TRP A 54 7.29 -15.11 -0.94
CA TRP A 54 6.84 -14.68 0.38
C TRP A 54 5.49 -15.27 0.74
N ILE A 55 5.30 -15.45 2.03
CA ILE A 55 4.05 -15.90 2.65
C ILE A 55 3.67 -14.83 3.66
N SER A 56 2.41 -14.42 3.66
CA SER A 56 1.86 -13.49 4.65
C SER A 56 0.58 -14.05 5.23
N VAL A 57 0.45 -13.94 6.54
CA VAL A 57 -0.76 -14.30 7.29
C VAL A 57 -1.18 -13.09 8.09
N ASN A 58 -2.41 -12.63 7.86
CA ASN A 58 -3.01 -11.52 8.57
C ASN A 58 -4.24 -12.02 9.35
N HIS A 59 -4.37 -11.56 10.57
CA HIS A 59 -5.53 -11.81 11.41
C HIS A 59 -5.91 -10.52 12.10
N MET A 60 -7.13 -10.04 11.86
CA MET A 60 -7.67 -8.84 12.48
C MET A 60 -9.01 -9.16 13.15
N ARG A 61 -9.17 -8.68 14.37
CA ARG A 61 -10.47 -8.62 15.05
C ARG A 61 -10.72 -7.19 15.45
N MET A 62 -11.90 -6.67 15.14
CA MET A 62 -12.31 -5.31 15.47
C MET A 62 -13.70 -5.34 16.11
N GLY A 63 -13.81 -4.77 17.31
CA GLY A 63 -15.09 -4.52 17.95
C GLY A 63 -15.84 -3.41 17.21
N GLU A 64 -17.14 -3.59 17.06
CA GLU A 64 -18.03 -2.68 16.34
C GLU A 64 -19.03 -2.10 17.35
N ASN A 65 -18.89 -0.81 17.64
CA ASN A 65 -19.77 -0.15 18.62
C ASN A 65 -20.92 0.64 17.99
N GLY A 66 -21.01 0.68 16.66
CA GLY A 66 -22.08 1.40 15.97
C GLY A 66 -22.03 2.93 16.08
N GLY A 67 -21.00 3.48 16.72
CA GLY A 67 -20.89 4.88 17.10
C GLY A 67 -21.46 5.16 18.49
N ILE A 68 -21.43 6.42 18.93
CA ILE A 68 -22.08 6.89 20.18
C ILE A 68 -23.56 7.19 19.94
N GLU A 69 -24.39 7.00 20.96
CA GLU A 69 -25.84 7.17 20.84
C GLU A 69 -26.27 8.63 20.58
N ASN A 70 -25.55 9.59 21.15
CA ASN A 70 -25.80 11.01 20.96
C ASN A 70 -24.50 11.79 20.82
N ASP A 71 -24.35 12.52 19.71
CA ASP A 71 -23.18 13.33 19.41
C ASP A 71 -22.99 14.50 20.39
N ASP A 72 -24.05 14.92 21.11
CA ASP A 72 -24.01 16.02 22.09
C ASP A 72 -23.09 15.70 23.29
N TYR A 73 -22.82 14.43 23.58
CA TYR A 73 -21.80 14.08 24.58
C TYR A 73 -20.41 14.68 24.24
N ILE A 74 -20.16 14.96 22.97
CA ILE A 74 -18.90 15.53 22.47
C ILE A 74 -19.09 17.00 22.10
N THR A 75 -20.18 17.34 21.39
CA THR A 75 -20.41 18.69 20.84
C THR A 75 -20.94 19.68 21.86
N HIS A 76 -21.80 19.21 22.75
CA HIS A 76 -22.49 20.03 23.80
C HIS A 76 -22.43 19.34 25.17
N PRO A 77 -21.21 18.99 25.68
CA PRO A 77 -21.10 18.30 26.97
C PRO A 77 -21.66 19.12 28.15
N GLU A 78 -21.80 20.42 27.98
CA GLU A 78 -22.43 21.35 28.94
C GLU A 78 -23.92 21.14 29.16
N ASP A 79 -24.62 20.49 28.22
CA ASP A 79 -26.07 20.24 28.31
C ASP A 79 -26.40 19.07 29.25
N PHE A 80 -25.39 18.33 29.66
CA PHE A 80 -25.56 17.19 30.56
C PHE A 80 -25.29 17.56 32.02
N THR A 81 -26.06 16.96 32.94
CA THR A 81 -25.94 17.19 34.37
C THR A 81 -24.65 16.72 35.01
N ARG A 82 -23.88 15.85 34.32
CA ARG A 82 -22.57 15.34 34.74
C ARG A 82 -21.62 15.28 33.55
N SER A 83 -20.33 15.30 33.83
CA SER A 83 -19.31 15.06 32.84
C SER A 83 -19.20 13.56 32.54
N TYR A 84 -19.14 13.20 31.25
CA TYR A 84 -18.97 11.85 30.77
C TYR A 84 -17.53 11.65 30.28
N GLY A 85 -16.82 10.66 30.84
CA GLY A 85 -15.60 10.17 30.25
C GLY A 85 -15.92 9.38 28.97
N SER A 86 -14.95 9.21 28.07
CA SER A 86 -15.16 8.48 26.81
C SER A 86 -15.72 7.05 26.99
N ARG A 87 -15.49 6.42 28.15
CA ARG A 87 -16.01 5.09 28.49
C ARG A 87 -17.39 5.11 29.12
N ASP A 88 -17.83 6.28 29.60
CA ASP A 88 -19.16 6.42 30.19
C ASP A 88 -20.19 6.81 29.14
N ILE A 89 -19.73 7.21 27.94
CA ILE A 89 -20.59 7.55 26.81
C ILE A 89 -21.21 6.27 26.25
N PRO A 90 -22.55 6.15 26.18
CA PRO A 90 -23.22 5.00 25.60
C PRO A 90 -22.89 4.84 24.12
N THR A 91 -22.77 3.59 23.67
CA THR A 91 -22.57 3.21 22.27
C THR A 91 -23.72 2.36 21.77
N ILE A 92 -24.05 2.52 20.49
CA ILE A 92 -25.25 1.94 19.89
C ILE A 92 -25.20 0.40 19.89
N LEU A 93 -24.04 -0.18 19.54
CA LEU A 93 -23.85 -1.63 19.48
C LEU A 93 -22.95 -2.09 20.62
N SER A 94 -23.28 -3.25 21.20
CA SER A 94 -22.42 -4.01 22.09
C SER A 94 -22.31 -5.46 21.59
N GLU A 95 -21.32 -6.22 22.04
CA GLU A 95 -21.09 -7.61 21.63
C GLU A 95 -21.12 -7.87 20.11
N ASN A 96 -20.70 -6.87 19.34
CA ASN A 96 -20.57 -6.93 17.88
C ASN A 96 -19.10 -6.82 17.48
N TRP A 97 -18.63 -7.64 16.56
CA TRP A 97 -17.27 -7.56 16.04
C TRP A 97 -17.10 -8.23 14.68
N ASN A 98 -16.13 -7.75 13.94
CA ASN A 98 -15.64 -8.32 12.70
C ASN A 98 -14.33 -9.07 12.91
N ARG A 99 -14.17 -10.19 12.22
CA ARG A 99 -12.93 -10.97 12.15
C ARG A 99 -12.53 -11.15 10.69
N ASN A 100 -11.34 -10.67 10.35
CA ASN A 100 -10.74 -10.82 9.02
C ASN A 100 -9.51 -11.70 9.12
N GLU A 101 -9.41 -12.67 8.24
CA GLU A 101 -8.26 -13.55 8.07
C GLU A 101 -7.85 -13.51 6.60
N ASP A 102 -6.58 -13.25 6.33
CA ASP A 102 -6.03 -13.21 4.98
C ASP A 102 -4.70 -13.97 4.96
N GLN A 103 -4.55 -14.85 3.98
CA GLN A 103 -3.32 -15.60 3.74
C GLN A 103 -2.94 -15.40 2.28
N THR A 104 -1.71 -14.98 2.06
CA THR A 104 -1.18 -14.78 0.72
C THR A 104 0.13 -15.55 0.56
N TYR A 105 0.21 -16.33 -0.51
CA TYR A 105 1.40 -17.02 -0.96
C TYR A 105 1.79 -16.43 -2.31
N TYR A 106 3.03 -16.02 -2.43
CA TYR A 106 3.53 -15.38 -3.63
C TYR A 106 4.87 -15.96 -4.01
N LEU A 107 4.99 -16.32 -5.27
CA LEU A 107 6.23 -16.77 -5.90
C LEU A 107 6.37 -16.06 -7.24
N THR A 108 7.47 -15.38 -7.45
CA THR A 108 7.87 -14.95 -8.78
C THR A 108 9.28 -15.42 -9.06
N HIS A 109 9.47 -15.99 -10.23
CA HIS A 109 10.80 -16.40 -10.65
C HIS A 109 11.02 -16.12 -12.13
N ARG A 110 12.27 -15.94 -12.46
CA ARG A 110 12.68 -15.53 -13.78
C ARG A 110 13.95 -16.28 -14.19
N TYR A 111 13.94 -16.79 -15.39
CA TYR A 111 15.13 -17.34 -16.04
C TYR A 111 15.60 -16.41 -17.15
N ASN A 112 16.87 -15.96 -17.08
CA ASN A 112 17.46 -15.02 -17.99
C ASN A 112 18.34 -15.75 -19.02
N LEU A 113 18.08 -15.49 -20.29
CA LEU A 113 18.98 -15.82 -21.39
C LEU A 113 19.81 -14.57 -21.73
N GLY A 114 21.11 -14.76 -21.84
CA GLY A 114 22.04 -13.66 -22.10
C GLY A 114 23.44 -14.14 -22.36
N PHE A 115 24.41 -13.24 -22.34
CA PHE A 115 25.81 -13.49 -22.56
C PHE A 115 26.67 -12.77 -21.53
N TYR A 116 27.88 -13.27 -21.31
CA TYR A 116 28.86 -12.61 -20.48
C TYR A 116 29.67 -11.62 -21.32
N LYS A 117 29.89 -10.43 -20.79
CA LYS A 117 30.68 -9.37 -21.39
C LYS A 117 31.79 -8.97 -20.44
N ASP A 118 33.02 -8.86 -20.97
CA ASP A 118 34.17 -8.39 -20.20
C ASP A 118 33.96 -6.95 -19.71
N ILE A 119 34.26 -6.72 -18.43
CA ILE A 119 34.25 -5.40 -17.84
C ILE A 119 35.56 -4.68 -18.14
N GLU A 120 35.52 -3.55 -18.79
CA GLU A 120 36.70 -2.67 -18.93
C GLU A 120 37.05 -2.09 -17.55
N LEU A 121 38.09 -2.64 -16.92
CA LEU A 121 38.57 -2.10 -15.65
C LEU A 121 39.26 -0.74 -15.87
N PRO A 122 39.02 0.26 -15.00
CA PRO A 122 39.83 1.48 -14.96
C PRO A 122 41.32 1.13 -14.81
N ASP A 123 42.22 1.91 -15.41
CA ASP A 123 43.65 1.66 -15.39
C ASP A 123 44.22 1.47 -13.97
N SER A 124 43.65 2.12 -12.97
CA SER A 124 44.02 2.00 -11.56
C SER A 124 43.70 0.63 -10.93
N LEU A 125 42.79 -0.14 -11.53
CA LEU A 125 42.35 -1.46 -11.05
C LEU A 125 42.83 -2.60 -11.97
N ARG A 126 43.49 -2.28 -13.08
CA ARG A 126 44.08 -3.30 -13.93
C ARG A 126 45.24 -4.00 -13.20
N PRO A 127 45.36 -5.34 -13.28
CA PRO A 127 46.46 -6.04 -12.68
C PRO A 127 47.79 -5.56 -13.26
N VAL A 128 48.69 -5.21 -12.37
CA VAL A 128 50.03 -4.79 -12.77
C VAL A 128 50.85 -6.05 -13.07
N MET A 129 51.52 -6.07 -14.21
CA MET A 129 52.42 -7.15 -14.56
C MET A 129 53.51 -7.30 -13.47
N PRO A 130 53.65 -8.50 -12.85
CA PRO A 130 54.70 -8.70 -11.87
C PRO A 130 56.08 -8.51 -12.47
N ALA A 131 57.06 -8.14 -11.65
CA ALA A 131 58.43 -8.10 -12.08
C ALA A 131 58.88 -9.48 -12.58
N ASP A 132 59.76 -9.51 -13.58
CA ASP A 132 60.24 -10.75 -14.21
C ASP A 132 60.81 -11.77 -13.20
N SER A 133 61.43 -11.29 -12.13
CA SER A 133 61.93 -12.12 -11.03
C SER A 133 60.82 -12.87 -10.28
N VAL A 134 59.57 -12.33 -10.26
CA VAL A 134 58.42 -13.00 -9.63
C VAL A 134 57.82 -14.04 -10.57
N LEU A 135 57.75 -13.75 -11.87
CA LEU A 135 57.28 -14.71 -12.88
C LEU A 135 58.23 -15.93 -12.97
N LEU A 136 59.52 -15.73 -12.88
CA LEU A 136 60.51 -16.78 -12.88
C LEU A 136 60.47 -17.70 -11.66
N LYS A 137 60.06 -17.22 -10.49
CA LYS A 137 59.84 -18.04 -9.29
C LYS A 137 58.78 -19.12 -9.47
N GLY A 138 57.89 -18.98 -10.44
CA GLY A 138 56.88 -19.99 -10.79
C GLY A 138 57.42 -21.15 -11.62
N LEU A 139 58.65 -21.06 -12.14
CA LEU A 139 59.28 -22.13 -12.90
C LEU A 139 59.83 -23.20 -11.95
N ARG A 140 59.77 -24.49 -12.39
CA ARG A 140 60.44 -25.56 -11.68
C ARG A 140 61.95 -25.34 -11.76
N ASP A 141 62.69 -25.71 -10.72
CA ASP A 141 64.16 -25.54 -10.62
C ASP A 141 64.93 -25.99 -11.83
N SER A 142 64.52 -27.11 -12.45
CA SER A 142 65.14 -27.66 -13.69
C SER A 142 64.96 -26.68 -14.87
N LEU A 143 63.81 -26.06 -15.04
CA LEU A 143 63.52 -25.07 -16.10
C LEU A 143 64.21 -23.74 -15.83
N LEU A 144 64.30 -23.35 -14.59
CA LEU A 144 65.02 -22.14 -14.17
C LEU A 144 66.53 -22.24 -14.48
N THR A 145 67.11 -23.41 -14.26
CA THR A 145 68.51 -23.67 -14.59
C THR A 145 68.79 -23.65 -16.11
N VAL A 146 67.88 -24.18 -16.91
CA VAL A 146 67.91 -24.08 -18.38
C VAL A 146 67.78 -22.63 -18.85
N TYR A 147 66.82 -21.87 -18.30
CA TYR A 147 66.63 -20.47 -18.60
C TYR A 147 67.90 -19.65 -18.35
N GLN A 148 68.56 -19.85 -17.20
CA GLN A 148 69.76 -19.10 -16.81
C GLN A 148 70.99 -19.40 -17.70
N LYS A 149 71.03 -20.57 -18.32
CA LYS A 149 72.11 -20.98 -19.21
C LYS A 149 71.82 -20.78 -20.69
N ALA A 150 70.60 -20.39 -21.05
CA ALA A 150 70.16 -20.24 -22.40
C ALA A 150 70.61 -18.89 -23.01
N ASP A 151 70.60 -18.82 -24.34
CA ASP A 151 70.86 -17.58 -25.06
C ASP A 151 69.75 -16.55 -24.85
N THR A 152 69.99 -15.31 -25.21
CA THR A 152 69.11 -14.18 -25.02
C THR A 152 67.75 -14.35 -25.74
N ALA A 153 67.75 -15.00 -26.91
CA ALA A 153 66.57 -15.23 -27.70
C ALA A 153 65.60 -16.21 -26.99
N TYR A 154 66.14 -17.29 -26.43
CA TYR A 154 65.36 -18.26 -25.65
C TYR A 154 64.88 -17.68 -24.36
N GLN A 155 65.67 -16.84 -23.65
CA GLN A 155 65.24 -16.15 -22.44
C GLN A 155 64.07 -15.21 -22.71
N HIS A 156 64.15 -14.45 -23.83
CA HIS A 156 63.01 -13.60 -24.22
C HIS A 156 61.74 -14.40 -24.54
N ALA A 157 61.87 -15.50 -25.29
CA ALA A 157 60.72 -16.34 -25.63
C ALA A 157 60.05 -16.97 -24.40
N VAL A 158 60.86 -17.44 -23.41
CA VAL A 158 60.30 -17.94 -22.14
C VAL A 158 59.62 -16.83 -21.33
N MET A 159 60.20 -15.64 -21.26
CA MET A 159 59.59 -14.53 -20.55
C MET A 159 58.31 -14.09 -21.21
N ASP A 160 58.27 -13.99 -22.53
CA ASP A 160 57.05 -13.64 -23.26
C ASP A 160 55.96 -14.71 -23.07
N SER A 161 56.35 -16.00 -23.04
CA SER A 161 55.44 -17.09 -22.72
C SER A 161 54.88 -16.97 -21.29
N LEU A 162 55.70 -16.65 -20.29
CA LEU A 162 55.28 -16.48 -18.89
C LEU A 162 54.38 -15.26 -18.72
N ARG A 163 54.67 -14.15 -19.41
CA ARG A 163 53.82 -12.96 -19.40
C ARG A 163 52.47 -13.23 -20.04
N ASN A 164 52.48 -13.91 -21.20
CA ASN A 164 51.25 -14.31 -21.88
C ASN A 164 50.43 -15.28 -21.03
N ASP A 165 51.08 -16.24 -20.36
CA ASP A 165 50.41 -17.19 -19.47
C ASP A 165 49.85 -16.53 -18.21
N PHE A 166 50.56 -15.51 -17.68
CA PHE A 166 50.06 -14.68 -16.59
C PHE A 166 48.81 -13.87 -17.01
N MET A 167 48.86 -13.24 -18.19
CA MET A 167 47.74 -12.47 -18.73
C MET A 167 46.55 -13.37 -19.07
N ALA A 168 46.79 -14.58 -19.62
CA ALA A 168 45.73 -15.52 -19.95
C ALA A 168 45.06 -16.14 -18.72
N LYS A 169 45.77 -16.22 -17.58
CA LYS A 169 45.21 -16.71 -16.30
C LYS A 169 44.46 -15.64 -15.51
N GLN A 170 44.51 -14.39 -15.95
CA GLN A 170 43.68 -13.33 -15.36
C GLN A 170 42.30 -13.39 -15.97
N ASP A 171 41.37 -13.98 -15.25
CA ASP A 171 39.96 -13.88 -15.57
C ASP A 171 39.55 -12.39 -15.52
N ASN A 172 39.30 -11.80 -16.67
CA ASN A 172 38.66 -10.47 -16.71
C ASN A 172 37.30 -10.60 -16.01
N PRO A 173 36.99 -9.73 -15.06
CA PRO A 173 35.66 -9.74 -14.46
C PRO A 173 34.62 -9.57 -15.56
N GLN A 174 33.67 -10.46 -15.59
CA GLN A 174 32.60 -10.49 -16.59
C GLN A 174 31.30 -10.10 -15.95
N ASP A 175 30.51 -9.34 -16.69
CA ASP A 175 29.13 -8.98 -16.29
C ASP A 175 28.14 -9.72 -17.18
N PHE A 176 27.14 -10.33 -16.56
CA PHE A 176 26.10 -11.04 -17.30
C PHE A 176 25.06 -10.05 -17.85
N ILE A 177 24.94 -9.99 -19.16
CA ILE A 177 23.99 -9.14 -19.87
C ILE A 177 22.76 -9.96 -20.25
N PRO A 178 21.64 -9.82 -19.54
CA PRO A 178 20.41 -10.50 -19.89
C PRO A 178 19.77 -9.88 -21.13
N VAL A 179 19.39 -10.70 -22.09
CA VAL A 179 18.70 -10.28 -23.34
C VAL A 179 17.21 -10.58 -23.24
N THR A 180 16.89 -11.84 -22.95
CA THR A 180 15.52 -12.32 -22.84
C THR A 180 15.31 -12.98 -21.50
N SER A 181 14.15 -12.77 -20.89
CA SER A 181 13.77 -13.40 -19.62
C SER A 181 12.42 -14.09 -19.75
N PHE A 182 12.34 -15.33 -19.27
CA PHE A 182 11.08 -16.04 -19.05
C PHE A 182 10.67 -15.82 -17.59
N ILE A 183 9.45 -15.37 -17.39
CA ILE A 183 8.94 -14.98 -16.08
C ILE A 183 7.71 -15.82 -15.76
N HIS A 184 7.65 -16.39 -14.57
CA HIS A 184 6.44 -16.97 -14.03
C HIS A 184 6.15 -16.35 -12.66
N THR A 185 4.89 -16.01 -12.44
CA THR A 185 4.40 -15.50 -11.16
C THR A 185 3.18 -16.31 -10.75
N LEU A 186 3.24 -16.87 -9.55
CA LEU A 186 2.13 -17.55 -8.88
C LEU A 186 1.70 -16.72 -7.67
N ARG A 187 0.42 -16.43 -7.58
CA ARG A 187 -0.20 -15.79 -6.42
C ARG A 187 -1.40 -16.61 -5.98
N ILE A 188 -1.40 -17.01 -4.71
CA ILE A 188 -2.55 -17.67 -4.08
C ILE A 188 -2.99 -16.79 -2.92
N ARG A 189 -4.27 -16.46 -2.87
CA ARG A 189 -4.85 -15.70 -1.78
C ARG A 189 -6.07 -16.44 -1.22
N ASN A 190 -6.17 -16.49 0.11
CA ASN A 190 -7.32 -17.02 0.82
C ASN A 190 -7.75 -15.99 1.86
N ALA A 191 -8.91 -15.40 1.68
CA ALA A 191 -9.46 -14.38 2.54
C ALA A 191 -10.78 -14.87 3.16
N LYS A 192 -10.97 -14.56 4.43
CA LYS A 192 -12.19 -14.90 5.17
C LYS A 192 -12.61 -13.72 6.03
N HIS A 193 -13.87 -13.35 5.95
CA HIS A 193 -14.50 -12.37 6.79
C HIS A 193 -15.65 -13.03 7.57
N THR A 194 -15.71 -12.82 8.88
CA THR A 194 -16.79 -13.30 9.74
C THR A 194 -17.30 -12.14 10.56
N VAL A 195 -18.60 -11.93 10.49
CA VAL A 195 -19.33 -10.93 11.30
C VAL A 195 -20.03 -11.64 12.43
N TYR A 196 -19.91 -11.12 13.62
CA TYR A 196 -20.62 -11.55 14.82
C TYR A 196 -21.45 -10.40 15.35
N SER A 197 -22.72 -10.66 15.67
CA SER A 197 -23.64 -9.72 16.28
C SER A 197 -24.53 -10.45 17.28
N TYR A 198 -24.37 -10.12 18.58
CA TYR A 198 -25.08 -10.77 19.67
C TYR A 198 -25.92 -9.78 20.50
N ASP A 199 -25.72 -8.49 20.29
CA ASP A 199 -26.52 -7.45 20.93
C ASP A 199 -26.72 -6.30 19.95
N THR A 200 -27.82 -6.38 19.19
CA THR A 200 -28.23 -5.39 18.20
C THR A 200 -29.57 -4.80 18.64
N PRO A 201 -29.66 -3.47 18.83
CA PRO A 201 -30.91 -2.83 19.18
C PRO A 201 -32.01 -3.09 18.14
N ASP A 202 -33.25 -3.18 18.59
CA ASP A 202 -34.40 -3.25 17.69
C ASP A 202 -34.37 -2.06 16.71
N HIS A 203 -34.73 -2.33 15.46
CA HIS A 203 -34.73 -1.33 14.39
C HIS A 203 -33.37 -0.73 14.03
N TYR A 204 -32.24 -1.24 14.53
CA TYR A 204 -30.93 -0.76 14.08
C TYR A 204 -30.70 -1.05 12.60
N TYR A 205 -30.99 -2.30 12.16
CA TYR A 205 -31.06 -2.66 10.74
C TYR A 205 -32.51 -2.72 10.26
N ALA A 206 -32.76 -2.27 9.03
CA ALA A 206 -34.09 -2.26 8.44
C ALA A 206 -34.57 -3.64 8.00
N ASP A 207 -33.63 -4.53 7.67
CA ASP A 207 -33.92 -5.85 7.10
C ASP A 207 -33.33 -6.95 7.99
N LEU A 208 -34.11 -8.04 8.14
CA LEU A 208 -33.68 -9.30 8.73
C LEU A 208 -34.07 -10.43 7.78
N PHE A 209 -33.08 -11.00 7.09
CA PHE A 209 -33.33 -12.01 6.06
C PHE A 209 -33.50 -13.41 6.63
N TYR A 210 -32.84 -13.72 7.75
CA TYR A 210 -32.93 -15.01 8.44
C TYR A 210 -32.37 -14.94 9.86
N GLY A 211 -32.70 -15.96 10.66
CA GLY A 211 -32.11 -16.17 11.98
C GLY A 211 -32.64 -15.26 13.07
N ASP A 212 -31.94 -15.26 14.21
CA ASP A 212 -32.21 -14.42 15.37
C ASP A 212 -31.32 -13.17 15.31
N PRO A 213 -31.86 -11.95 15.44
CA PRO A 213 -31.10 -10.70 15.38
C PRO A 213 -29.97 -10.64 16.43
N ASN A 214 -30.13 -11.32 17.56
CA ASN A 214 -29.15 -11.35 18.65
C ASN A 214 -28.29 -12.62 18.66
N ASN A 215 -28.24 -13.40 17.57
CA ASN A 215 -27.39 -14.56 17.44
C ASN A 215 -26.87 -14.75 16.01
N MET A 216 -26.09 -13.76 15.54
CA MET A 216 -25.54 -13.78 14.20
C MET A 216 -24.08 -14.23 14.19
N SER A 217 -23.77 -15.16 13.28
CA SER A 217 -22.40 -15.50 12.89
C SER A 217 -22.37 -15.82 11.41
N ASP A 218 -22.05 -14.81 10.59
CA ASP A 218 -22.01 -14.94 9.14
C ASP A 218 -20.58 -14.91 8.62
N ARG A 219 -20.31 -15.80 7.70
CA ARG A 219 -18.97 -15.97 7.13
C ARG A 219 -19.01 -15.91 5.63
N THR A 220 -18.19 -15.03 5.07
CA THR A 220 -17.82 -15.03 3.68
C THR A 220 -16.37 -15.48 3.52
N ARG A 221 -16.08 -16.23 2.48
CA ARG A 221 -14.72 -16.65 2.14
C ARG A 221 -14.49 -16.50 0.66
N GLY A 222 -13.29 -16.02 0.28
CA GLY A 222 -12.82 -15.98 -1.09
C GLY A 222 -11.41 -16.54 -1.18
N TYR A 223 -11.13 -17.39 -2.15
CA TYR A 223 -9.76 -17.71 -2.51
C TYR A 223 -9.53 -17.49 -4.00
N SER A 224 -8.31 -17.11 -4.35
CA SER A 224 -7.91 -16.98 -5.75
C SER A 224 -6.55 -17.64 -5.99
N ILE A 225 -6.39 -18.17 -7.19
CA ILE A 225 -5.13 -18.70 -7.72
C ILE A 225 -4.87 -17.99 -9.04
N GLN A 226 -3.81 -17.22 -9.10
CA GLN A 226 -3.40 -16.50 -10.30
C GLN A 226 -2.03 -16.98 -10.75
N ASN A 227 -1.95 -17.38 -12.03
CA ASN A 227 -0.72 -17.74 -12.70
C ASN A 227 -0.48 -16.78 -13.86
N THR A 228 0.69 -16.16 -13.90
CA THR A 228 1.11 -15.27 -14.97
C THR A 228 2.41 -15.77 -15.58
N LEU A 229 2.41 -15.97 -16.89
CA LEU A 229 3.57 -16.33 -17.67
C LEU A 229 3.94 -15.16 -18.58
N GLY A 230 5.21 -14.78 -18.61
CA GLY A 230 5.69 -13.65 -19.38
C GLY A 230 7.03 -13.91 -20.06
N ILE A 231 7.22 -13.23 -21.18
CA ILE A 231 8.50 -13.16 -21.89
C ILE A 231 8.89 -11.68 -21.95
N ALA A 232 10.09 -11.36 -21.48
CA ALA A 232 10.61 -10.00 -21.45
C ALA A 232 11.87 -9.89 -22.28
N LEU A 233 11.89 -8.96 -23.23
CA LEU A 233 13.08 -8.46 -23.88
C LEU A 233 13.63 -7.31 -23.02
N ARG A 234 14.89 -7.42 -22.60
CA ARG A 234 15.51 -6.46 -21.67
C ARG A 234 16.04 -5.24 -22.40
N GLU A 235 16.01 -4.08 -21.75
CA GLU A 235 16.69 -2.89 -22.26
C GLU A 235 18.21 -2.98 -22.02
N GLY A 236 19.01 -2.27 -22.81
CA GLY A 236 20.43 -2.08 -22.56
C GLY A 236 21.35 -3.18 -23.06
N PHE A 237 20.85 -4.35 -23.48
CA PHE A 237 21.70 -5.43 -24.00
C PHE A 237 22.40 -5.08 -25.33
N ASN A 238 21.86 -4.09 -26.07
CA ASN A 238 22.43 -3.55 -27.31
C ASN A 238 22.12 -2.05 -27.40
N LYS A 239 22.94 -1.30 -28.16
CA LYS A 239 22.74 0.15 -28.42
C LYS A 239 21.36 0.48 -29.03
N TRP A 240 20.71 -0.47 -29.68
CA TRP A 240 19.37 -0.34 -30.30
C TRP A 240 18.24 -0.65 -29.30
N ALA A 241 18.48 -1.47 -28.29
CA ALA A 241 17.49 -1.89 -27.30
C ALA A 241 17.35 -0.80 -26.20
N LYS A 242 16.78 0.36 -26.58
CA LYS A 242 16.63 1.52 -25.69
C LYS A 242 15.42 1.40 -24.75
N ALA A 243 14.63 0.34 -24.88
CA ALA A 243 13.47 0.06 -24.04
C ALA A 243 13.33 -1.45 -23.86
N GLY A 244 12.82 -1.86 -22.70
CA GLY A 244 12.41 -3.24 -22.43
C GLY A 244 10.97 -3.47 -22.86
N LEU A 245 10.66 -4.63 -23.42
CA LEU A 245 9.34 -5.05 -23.82
C LEU A 245 9.00 -6.37 -23.11
N THR A 246 7.85 -6.43 -22.45
CA THR A 246 7.34 -7.66 -21.86
C THR A 246 5.97 -7.97 -22.43
N ALA A 247 5.74 -9.22 -22.81
CA ALA A 247 4.42 -9.76 -23.12
C ALA A 247 4.10 -10.83 -22.09
N PHE A 248 2.84 -10.89 -21.64
CA PHE A 248 2.40 -11.86 -20.64
C PHE A 248 0.97 -12.33 -20.86
N ALA A 249 0.68 -13.52 -20.34
CA ALA A 249 -0.68 -14.05 -20.22
C ALA A 249 -0.90 -14.48 -18.76
N SER A 250 -2.10 -14.22 -18.26
CA SER A 250 -2.50 -14.53 -16.90
C SER A 250 -3.78 -15.35 -16.88
N HIS A 251 -3.81 -16.38 -16.05
CA HIS A 251 -5.01 -17.14 -15.72
C HIS A 251 -5.31 -16.92 -14.24
N GLU A 252 -6.53 -16.53 -13.90
CA GLU A 252 -7.00 -16.36 -12.56
C GLU A 252 -8.29 -17.16 -12.32
N TYR A 253 -8.23 -18.05 -11.34
CA TYR A 253 -9.38 -18.73 -10.78
C TYR A 253 -9.74 -18.11 -9.44
N ARG A 254 -11.02 -17.74 -9.25
CA ARG A 254 -11.57 -17.22 -8.00
C ARG A 254 -12.73 -18.08 -7.55
N HIS A 255 -12.82 -18.33 -6.26
CA HIS A 255 -13.91 -19.07 -5.65
C HIS A 255 -14.39 -18.37 -4.40
N TYR A 256 -15.70 -18.18 -4.30
CA TYR A 256 -16.32 -17.46 -3.18
C TYR A 256 -17.39 -18.35 -2.53
N THR A 257 -17.51 -18.24 -1.21
CA THR A 257 -18.60 -18.86 -0.44
C THR A 257 -19.21 -17.85 0.51
N MET A 258 -20.53 -17.87 0.63
CA MET A 258 -21.28 -17.00 1.52
C MET A 258 -22.58 -17.68 1.97
N PRO A 259 -23.26 -17.17 3.01
CA PRO A 259 -24.61 -17.60 3.36
C PRO A 259 -25.59 -17.43 2.19
N ASP A 260 -26.60 -18.30 2.14
CA ASP A 260 -27.73 -18.21 1.23
C ASP A 260 -28.95 -18.87 1.87
N LEU A 261 -30.12 -18.76 1.26
CA LEU A 261 -31.37 -19.33 1.74
C LEU A 261 -31.92 -20.39 0.77
N ASN A 262 -32.35 -21.51 1.32
CA ASN A 262 -33.13 -22.51 0.60
C ASN A 262 -34.35 -22.91 1.44
N GLY A 263 -35.55 -22.56 0.96
CA GLY A 263 -36.79 -22.82 1.69
C GLY A 263 -36.83 -22.23 3.11
N GLY A 264 -36.23 -21.05 3.32
CA GLY A 264 -36.12 -20.38 4.61
C GLY A 264 -34.98 -20.87 5.52
N ASN A 265 -34.27 -21.94 5.14
CA ASN A 265 -33.11 -22.43 5.87
C ASN A 265 -31.81 -21.84 5.35
N LYS A 266 -30.94 -21.42 6.27
CA LYS A 266 -29.58 -20.94 5.93
C LYS A 266 -28.75 -22.08 5.35
N ILE A 267 -28.20 -21.85 4.16
CA ILE A 267 -27.24 -22.73 3.49
C ILE A 267 -25.96 -21.96 3.18
N ILE A 268 -24.95 -22.64 2.64
CA ILE A 268 -23.75 -22.01 2.09
C ILE A 268 -23.79 -22.18 0.57
N ARG A 269 -23.70 -21.06 -0.15
CA ARG A 269 -23.61 -21.02 -1.60
C ARG A 269 -22.20 -20.74 -2.06
N SER A 270 -21.82 -21.34 -3.19
CA SER A 270 -20.51 -21.20 -3.80
C SER A 270 -20.61 -20.55 -5.18
N TYR A 271 -19.65 -19.71 -5.51
CA TYR A 271 -19.50 -19.06 -6.79
C TYR A 271 -18.07 -19.28 -7.29
N SER A 272 -17.90 -19.46 -8.58
CA SER A 272 -16.56 -19.63 -9.19
C SER A 272 -16.45 -18.80 -10.45
N GLU A 273 -15.33 -18.13 -10.59
CA GLU A 273 -14.97 -17.30 -11.73
C GLU A 273 -13.64 -17.76 -12.31
N ASN A 274 -13.53 -17.80 -13.64
CA ASN A 274 -12.30 -18.11 -14.35
C ASN A 274 -12.02 -17.00 -15.36
N ASN A 275 -10.84 -16.41 -15.29
CA ASN A 275 -10.47 -15.32 -16.18
C ASN A 275 -9.14 -15.61 -16.86
N ILE A 276 -9.05 -15.27 -18.13
CA ILE A 276 -7.80 -15.31 -18.91
C ILE A 276 -7.57 -13.92 -19.48
N SER A 277 -6.43 -13.33 -19.14
CA SER A 277 -6.01 -12.03 -19.65
C SER A 277 -4.67 -12.12 -20.36
N VAL A 278 -4.44 -11.17 -21.26
CA VAL A 278 -3.15 -10.95 -21.91
C VAL A 278 -2.75 -9.51 -21.76
N GLY A 279 -1.45 -9.27 -21.71
CA GLY A 279 -0.96 -7.93 -21.55
C GLY A 279 0.46 -7.74 -22.04
N GLY A 280 0.88 -6.47 -22.00
CA GLY A 280 2.22 -6.08 -22.38
C GLY A 280 2.70 -4.90 -21.54
N GLN A 281 4.01 -4.81 -21.42
CA GLN A 281 4.68 -3.70 -20.74
C GLN A 281 5.82 -3.20 -21.61
N LEU A 282 5.88 -1.88 -21.77
CA LEU A 282 6.99 -1.16 -22.38
C LEU A 282 7.64 -0.30 -21.32
N SER A 283 8.92 -0.51 -21.05
CA SER A 283 9.63 0.23 -20.00
C SER A 283 11.00 0.70 -20.45
N LYS A 284 11.37 1.89 -19.96
CA LYS A 284 12.73 2.42 -20.06
C LYS A 284 13.16 2.91 -18.68
N ARG A 285 14.12 2.22 -18.09
CA ARG A 285 14.62 2.51 -16.73
C ARG A 285 16.05 3.02 -16.71
N GLU A 286 16.81 2.77 -17.79
CA GLU A 286 18.18 3.22 -17.93
C GLU A 286 18.26 4.66 -18.47
N GLY A 287 19.33 5.34 -18.07
CA GLY A 287 19.58 6.72 -18.48
C GLY A 287 19.39 7.71 -17.34
N LYS A 288 19.61 9.01 -17.62
CA LYS A 288 19.55 10.08 -16.59
C LYS A 288 18.38 11.03 -16.76
N THR A 289 17.75 11.02 -17.93
CA THR A 289 16.84 12.10 -18.34
C THR A 289 15.39 11.64 -18.39
N LEU A 290 15.10 10.59 -19.13
CA LEU A 290 13.74 10.13 -19.38
C LEU A 290 13.60 8.66 -18.99
N HIS A 291 12.70 8.37 -18.07
CA HIS A 291 12.24 7.04 -17.75
C HIS A 291 10.74 6.95 -18.00
N TYR A 292 10.27 5.79 -18.41
CA TYR A 292 8.85 5.53 -18.56
C TYR A 292 8.53 4.04 -18.37
N ASP A 293 7.30 3.79 -18.00
CA ASP A 293 6.73 2.45 -17.85
C ASP A 293 5.26 2.52 -18.27
N VAL A 294 4.89 1.73 -19.25
CA VAL A 294 3.51 1.63 -19.75
C VAL A 294 3.13 0.17 -19.75
N THR A 295 2.07 -0.16 -19.02
CA THR A 295 1.53 -1.53 -18.92
C THR A 295 0.09 -1.51 -19.39
N GLY A 296 -0.28 -2.49 -20.21
CA GLY A 296 -1.65 -2.72 -20.62
C GLY A 296 -2.01 -4.19 -20.48
N GLU A 297 -3.22 -4.44 -19.97
CA GLU A 297 -3.79 -5.78 -19.83
C GLU A 297 -5.25 -5.76 -20.29
N VAL A 298 -5.71 -6.84 -20.92
CA VAL A 298 -7.10 -7.03 -21.31
C VAL A 298 -7.53 -8.46 -20.99
N THR A 299 -8.73 -8.62 -20.42
CA THR A 299 -9.33 -9.91 -20.13
C THR A 299 -10.11 -10.38 -21.36
N LEU A 300 -9.70 -11.51 -21.91
CA LEU A 300 -10.24 -12.08 -23.15
C LEU A 300 -11.35 -13.09 -22.90
N LEU A 301 -11.27 -13.83 -21.78
CA LEU A 301 -12.21 -14.91 -21.47
C LEU A 301 -12.58 -14.88 -19.99
N GLY A 302 -13.80 -15.29 -19.68
CA GLY A 302 -14.30 -15.46 -18.32
C GLY A 302 -15.31 -14.41 -17.90
N GLU A 303 -15.55 -14.33 -16.59
CA GLU A 303 -16.53 -13.41 -15.99
C GLU A 303 -16.15 -11.94 -16.22
N ASP A 304 -14.86 -11.67 -16.26
CA ASP A 304 -14.32 -10.33 -16.46
C ASP A 304 -14.02 -9.99 -17.93
N VAL A 305 -14.58 -10.73 -18.91
CA VAL A 305 -14.34 -10.48 -20.34
C VAL A 305 -14.61 -9.03 -20.73
N GLY A 306 -13.68 -8.42 -21.48
CA GLY A 306 -13.76 -7.01 -21.89
C GLY A 306 -13.30 -6.01 -20.83
N GLN A 307 -12.82 -6.46 -19.67
CA GLN A 307 -12.04 -5.59 -18.78
C GLN A 307 -10.70 -5.25 -19.44
N PHE A 308 -10.27 -4.02 -19.20
CA PHE A 308 -8.91 -3.63 -19.53
C PHE A 308 -8.37 -2.61 -18.52
N ASP A 309 -7.07 -2.62 -18.36
CA ASP A 309 -6.29 -1.68 -17.54
C ASP A 309 -5.05 -1.26 -18.33
N VAL A 310 -4.95 0.02 -18.67
CA VAL A 310 -3.77 0.61 -19.29
C VAL A 310 -3.28 1.71 -18.39
N GLU A 311 -2.07 1.56 -17.86
CA GLU A 311 -1.43 2.55 -16.99
C GLU A 311 -0.05 2.93 -17.54
N GLY A 312 0.23 4.22 -17.59
CA GLY A 312 1.52 4.78 -18.00
C GLY A 312 2.07 5.72 -16.95
N ARG A 313 3.38 5.66 -16.77
CA ARG A 313 4.17 6.60 -15.95
C ARG A 313 5.38 7.05 -16.73
N ALA A 314 5.72 8.32 -16.61
CA ALA A 314 6.94 8.86 -17.19
C ALA A 314 7.54 9.91 -16.25
N ASP A 315 8.84 9.96 -16.16
CA ASP A 315 9.56 11.03 -15.48
C ASP A 315 10.67 11.60 -16.37
N LEU A 316 10.78 12.91 -16.35
CA LEU A 316 11.79 13.69 -17.05
C LEU A 316 12.62 14.47 -16.03
N ASN A 317 13.91 14.18 -15.98
CA ASN A 317 14.85 14.82 -15.08
C ASN A 317 15.78 15.76 -15.87
N PHE A 318 15.80 17.03 -15.50
CA PHE A 318 16.66 18.03 -16.14
C PHE A 318 17.13 19.09 -15.14
N ARG A 319 18.11 19.93 -15.57
CA ARG A 319 18.60 21.03 -14.77
C ARG A 319 18.02 22.33 -15.26
N LEU A 320 17.42 23.10 -14.36
CA LEU A 320 16.92 24.45 -14.63
C LEU A 320 17.35 25.39 -13.49
N PHE A 321 17.93 26.58 -13.83
CA PHE A 321 18.42 27.58 -12.86
C PHE A 321 19.30 27.00 -11.74
N LYS A 322 20.21 26.07 -12.08
CA LYS A 322 21.11 25.36 -11.16
C LYS A 322 20.37 24.45 -10.17
N ASP A 323 19.09 24.15 -10.38
CA ASP A 323 18.32 23.17 -9.63
C ASP A 323 18.06 21.93 -10.48
N THR A 324 17.81 20.80 -9.80
CA THR A 324 17.31 19.57 -10.43
C THR A 324 15.80 19.62 -10.40
N VAL A 325 15.21 19.69 -11.58
CA VAL A 325 13.76 19.65 -11.80
C VAL A 325 13.37 18.27 -12.29
N GLN A 326 12.35 17.71 -11.68
CA GLN A 326 11.71 16.49 -12.15
C GLN A 326 10.26 16.80 -12.52
N LEU A 327 9.91 16.47 -13.76
CA LEU A 327 8.53 16.39 -14.22
C LEU A 327 8.14 14.93 -14.29
N ALA A 328 7.14 14.51 -13.53
CA ALA A 328 6.56 13.18 -13.59
C ALA A 328 5.12 13.27 -14.08
N ALA A 329 4.72 12.33 -14.91
CA ALA A 329 3.36 12.18 -15.37
C ALA A 329 2.88 10.75 -15.11
N ARG A 330 1.62 10.62 -14.74
CA ARG A 330 0.91 9.35 -14.62
C ARG A 330 -0.43 9.47 -15.31
N ALA A 331 -0.77 8.47 -16.11
CA ALA A 331 -2.09 8.38 -16.71
C ALA A 331 -2.58 6.94 -16.68
N PHE A 332 -3.88 6.75 -16.55
CA PHE A 332 -4.50 5.44 -16.75
C PHE A 332 -5.86 5.55 -17.41
N VAL A 333 -6.21 4.48 -18.10
CA VAL A 333 -7.55 4.21 -18.62
C VAL A 333 -7.91 2.79 -18.23
N LYS A 334 -9.00 2.63 -17.48
CA LYS A 334 -9.45 1.36 -16.93
C LYS A 334 -10.94 1.14 -17.21
N ASN A 335 -11.30 -0.10 -17.49
CA ASN A 335 -12.68 -0.53 -17.58
C ASN A 335 -12.81 -1.84 -16.81
N LEU A 336 -13.31 -1.78 -15.57
CA LEU A 336 -13.24 -2.88 -14.62
C LEU A 336 -14.62 -3.24 -14.09
N ASN A 337 -14.89 -4.52 -13.88
CA ASN A 337 -16.07 -4.95 -13.13
C ASN A 337 -15.96 -4.47 -11.67
N PRO A 338 -17.04 -4.01 -11.06
CA PRO A 338 -17.11 -3.87 -9.61
C PRO A 338 -16.76 -5.20 -8.94
N SER A 339 -16.17 -5.12 -7.74
CA SER A 339 -15.71 -6.30 -7.01
C SER A 339 -16.83 -7.32 -6.80
N PHE A 340 -16.48 -8.61 -6.65
CA PHE A 340 -17.45 -9.68 -6.41
C PHE A 340 -18.44 -9.32 -5.29
N TYR A 341 -17.98 -8.82 -4.15
CA TYR A 341 -18.83 -8.47 -3.02
C TYR A 341 -19.66 -7.18 -3.21
N MET A 342 -19.42 -6.38 -4.22
CA MET A 342 -20.36 -5.33 -4.64
C MET A 342 -21.46 -5.89 -5.55
N ARG A 343 -21.17 -6.96 -6.28
CA ARG A 343 -22.16 -7.66 -7.13
C ARG A 343 -23.02 -8.63 -6.33
N HIS A 344 -22.41 -9.41 -5.44
CA HIS A 344 -23.07 -10.45 -4.64
C HIS A 344 -22.60 -10.39 -3.19
N TYR A 345 -23.53 -10.23 -2.26
CA TYR A 345 -23.25 -10.32 -0.83
C TYR A 345 -24.52 -10.71 -0.06
N HIS A 346 -24.41 -11.74 0.78
CA HIS A 346 -25.49 -12.25 1.58
C HIS A 346 -25.06 -12.37 3.02
N SER A 347 -25.83 -11.73 3.90
CA SER A 347 -25.73 -11.88 5.36
C SER A 347 -27.10 -11.67 5.98
N GLN A 348 -27.18 -11.86 7.28
CA GLN A 348 -28.44 -11.77 8.02
C GLN A 348 -29.13 -10.39 7.89
N PHE A 349 -28.36 -9.31 7.81
CA PHE A 349 -28.85 -7.92 7.78
C PHE A 349 -28.54 -7.15 6.51
N ALA A 350 -27.80 -7.75 5.58
CA ALA A 350 -27.45 -7.11 4.31
C ALA A 350 -27.46 -8.14 3.19
N TRP A 351 -28.19 -7.86 2.11
CA TRP A 351 -28.39 -8.81 1.02
C TRP A 351 -28.54 -8.11 -0.32
N TRP A 352 -27.72 -8.47 -1.28
CA TRP A 352 -27.87 -8.01 -2.66
C TRP A 352 -27.25 -8.98 -3.69
N ASP A 353 -27.90 -9.01 -4.86
CA ASP A 353 -27.39 -9.58 -6.10
C ASP A 353 -27.62 -8.53 -7.19
N ASN A 354 -26.54 -7.83 -7.56
CA ASN A 354 -26.58 -6.68 -8.46
C ASN A 354 -25.97 -7.02 -9.81
N ASP A 355 -26.66 -6.66 -10.88
CA ASP A 355 -26.11 -6.61 -12.23
C ASP A 355 -25.52 -5.21 -12.48
N LEU A 356 -24.22 -5.05 -12.21
CA LEU A 356 -23.53 -3.77 -12.29
C LEU A 356 -22.76 -3.66 -13.60
N ASN A 357 -22.84 -2.49 -14.22
CA ASN A 357 -22.00 -2.15 -15.36
C ASN A 357 -20.53 -1.99 -14.95
N LYS A 358 -19.62 -2.25 -15.89
CA LYS A 358 -18.20 -1.96 -15.67
C LYS A 358 -17.98 -0.48 -15.41
N GLU A 359 -17.12 -0.19 -14.42
CA GLU A 359 -16.63 1.16 -14.15
C GLU A 359 -15.58 1.53 -15.20
N PHE A 360 -15.81 2.64 -15.89
CA PHE A 360 -14.83 3.22 -16.79
C PHE A 360 -14.17 4.41 -16.10
N ARG A 361 -12.85 4.32 -15.89
CA ARG A 361 -12.06 5.34 -15.19
C ARG A 361 -10.91 5.84 -16.06
N THR A 362 -10.73 7.13 -16.10
CA THR A 362 -9.57 7.79 -16.72
C THR A 362 -8.97 8.79 -15.76
N ARG A 363 -7.64 8.79 -15.64
CA ARG A 363 -6.90 9.77 -14.85
C ARG A 363 -5.67 10.24 -15.58
N ILE A 364 -5.39 11.53 -15.47
CA ILE A 364 -4.13 12.15 -15.86
C ILE A 364 -3.64 12.97 -14.68
N GLU A 365 -2.39 12.77 -14.31
CA GLU A 365 -1.74 13.46 -13.20
C GLU A 365 -0.34 13.88 -13.60
N GLY A 366 0.04 15.11 -13.27
CA GLY A 366 1.38 15.66 -13.45
C GLY A 366 1.98 16.12 -12.13
N THR A 367 3.25 15.82 -11.89
CA THR A 367 4.00 16.27 -10.71
C THR A 367 5.24 17.06 -11.15
N LEU A 368 5.37 18.27 -10.65
CA LEU A 368 6.56 19.10 -10.75
C LEU A 368 7.29 19.07 -9.41
N SER A 369 8.53 18.59 -9.38
CA SER A 369 9.37 18.54 -8.18
C SER A 369 10.63 19.39 -8.35
N LEU A 370 10.87 20.26 -7.37
CA LEU A 370 12.03 21.15 -7.28
C LEU A 370 12.86 20.76 -6.06
N LYS A 371 14.05 20.18 -6.30
CA LYS A 371 14.86 19.60 -5.21
C LYS A 371 15.41 20.67 -4.26
N ARG A 372 15.86 21.81 -4.76
CA ARG A 372 16.48 22.88 -3.96
C ARG A 372 15.47 23.54 -3.03
N THR A 373 14.29 23.87 -3.53
CA THR A 373 13.23 24.51 -2.76
C THR A 373 12.41 23.51 -1.94
N ARG A 374 12.60 22.20 -2.18
CA ARG A 374 11.83 21.11 -1.57
C ARG A 374 10.33 21.27 -1.79
N THR A 375 9.99 21.65 -3.01
CA THR A 375 8.63 21.87 -3.46
C THR A 375 8.22 20.75 -4.39
N ALA A 376 7.04 20.19 -4.20
CA ALA A 376 6.41 19.31 -5.18
C ALA A 376 4.94 19.73 -5.35
N LEU A 377 4.56 19.98 -6.61
CA LEU A 377 3.18 20.28 -6.99
C LEU A 377 2.66 19.14 -7.86
N THR A 378 1.59 18.50 -7.41
CA THR A 378 0.89 17.47 -8.18
C THR A 378 -0.48 17.97 -8.55
N VAL A 379 -0.85 17.90 -9.82
CA VAL A 379 -2.19 18.25 -10.32
C VAL A 379 -2.73 17.09 -11.12
N GLY A 380 -3.99 16.73 -10.89
CA GLY A 380 -4.64 15.61 -11.55
C GLY A 380 -6.12 15.82 -11.79
N VAL A 381 -6.61 15.16 -12.84
CA VAL A 381 -8.04 15.07 -13.17
C VAL A 381 -8.39 13.61 -13.36
N GLU A 382 -9.47 13.18 -12.75
CA GLU A 382 -10.03 11.84 -12.91
C GLU A 382 -11.49 11.93 -13.35
N ASN A 383 -11.90 11.05 -14.24
CA ASN A 383 -13.30 10.86 -14.63
C ASN A 383 -13.69 9.41 -14.38
N ILE A 384 -14.82 9.20 -13.72
CA ILE A 384 -15.34 7.89 -13.35
C ILE A 384 -16.78 7.79 -13.86
N LYS A 385 -17.02 6.88 -14.79
CA LYS A 385 -18.37 6.55 -15.29
C LYS A 385 -18.82 5.23 -14.67
N ASN A 386 -20.11 5.10 -14.40
CA ASN A 386 -20.72 3.94 -13.73
C ASN A 386 -20.10 3.68 -12.34
N TYR A 387 -19.81 4.71 -11.57
CA TYR A 387 -19.22 4.56 -10.25
C TYR A 387 -20.11 3.77 -9.32
N ALA A 388 -19.62 2.63 -8.81
CA ALA A 388 -20.31 1.79 -7.83
C ALA A 388 -19.84 2.13 -6.41
N TYR A 389 -20.78 2.26 -5.48
CA TYR A 389 -20.49 2.65 -4.10
C TYR A 389 -21.44 1.99 -3.11
N PHE A 390 -20.98 1.82 -1.88
CA PHE A 390 -21.82 1.42 -0.75
C PHE A 390 -22.61 2.62 -0.24
N ALA A 391 -23.86 2.39 0.11
CA ALA A 391 -24.76 3.40 0.65
C ALA A 391 -25.47 2.87 1.89
N THR A 392 -25.71 3.75 2.86
CA THR A 392 -26.60 3.52 3.99
C THR A 392 -27.87 4.33 3.76
N ASP A 393 -28.99 3.65 3.47
CA ASP A 393 -30.31 4.29 3.40
C ASP A 393 -30.97 4.26 4.76
N LYS A 394 -31.60 5.34 5.16
CA LYS A 394 -32.36 5.47 6.41
C LYS A 394 -33.84 5.21 6.13
N ILE A 395 -34.33 4.11 6.64
CA ILE A 395 -35.72 3.67 6.48
C ILE A 395 -36.49 4.09 7.72
N ALA A 396 -37.45 4.97 7.54
CA ALA A 396 -38.30 5.43 8.64
C ALA A 396 -39.15 4.29 9.21
N TYR A 397 -39.26 4.21 10.53
CA TYR A 397 -40.15 3.30 11.21
C TYR A 397 -41.02 4.04 12.22
N ASN A 398 -42.19 3.47 12.53
CA ASN A 398 -43.13 4.03 13.47
C ASN A 398 -43.17 3.21 14.76
N ASP A 399 -43.57 3.84 15.86
CA ASP A 399 -43.85 3.17 17.12
C ASP A 399 -45.18 2.36 17.06
N GLU A 400 -45.53 1.69 18.13
CA GLU A 400 -46.76 0.90 18.24
C GLU A 400 -48.03 1.78 18.08
N GLY A 401 -47.92 3.08 18.30
CA GLY A 401 -48.97 4.06 18.08
C GLY A 401 -49.07 4.60 16.66
N GLY A 402 -48.20 4.15 15.75
CA GLY A 402 -48.12 4.59 14.36
C GLY A 402 -47.47 5.95 14.15
N GLN A 403 -46.80 6.50 15.19
CA GLN A 403 -46.06 7.76 15.09
C GLN A 403 -44.60 7.47 14.70
N PHE A 404 -43.99 8.40 13.97
CA PHE A 404 -42.58 8.30 13.60
C PHE A 404 -41.70 8.13 14.86
N ALA A 405 -40.96 7.03 14.91
CA ALA A 405 -40.09 6.69 16.03
C ALA A 405 -38.58 6.81 15.69
N GLY A 406 -38.20 6.73 14.41
CA GLY A 406 -36.82 6.86 14.04
C GLY A 406 -36.49 6.27 12.66
N TYR A 407 -35.21 5.96 12.46
CA TYR A 407 -34.70 5.39 11.23
C TYR A 407 -33.90 4.13 11.49
N SER A 408 -34.13 3.11 10.66
CA SER A 408 -33.32 1.89 10.58
C SER A 408 -32.34 1.97 9.41
N ASN A 409 -31.20 1.30 9.52
CA ASN A 409 -30.15 1.30 8.52
C ASN A 409 -30.37 0.18 7.49
N ARG A 410 -30.46 0.52 6.22
CA ARG A 410 -30.40 -0.42 5.11
C ARG A 410 -29.11 -0.22 4.35
N ILE A 411 -28.29 -1.25 4.30
CA ILE A 411 -27.01 -1.21 3.59
C ILE A 411 -27.22 -1.77 2.19
N SER A 412 -26.74 -1.03 1.18
CA SER A 412 -26.91 -1.39 -0.23
C SER A 412 -25.68 -1.00 -1.05
N VAL A 413 -25.59 -1.55 -2.26
CA VAL A 413 -24.68 -1.06 -3.29
C VAL A 413 -25.47 -0.34 -4.36
N LYS A 414 -25.04 0.86 -4.68
CA LYS A 414 -25.62 1.69 -5.73
C LYS A 414 -24.60 1.93 -6.85
N GLN A 415 -25.09 2.20 -8.03
CA GLN A 415 -24.26 2.57 -9.17
C GLN A 415 -24.78 3.83 -9.82
N TYR A 416 -23.92 4.82 -9.98
CA TYR A 416 -24.25 6.06 -10.68
C TYR A 416 -23.90 5.92 -12.16
N GLY A 417 -24.90 5.83 -13.03
CA GLY A 417 -24.72 5.65 -14.48
C GLY A 417 -24.14 6.86 -15.23
N GLY A 418 -24.05 8.03 -14.58
CA GLY A 418 -23.37 9.21 -15.11
C GLY A 418 -21.86 9.19 -14.90
N SER A 419 -21.22 10.33 -15.17
CA SER A 419 -19.78 10.54 -14.95
C SER A 419 -19.55 11.43 -13.73
N VAL A 420 -18.67 10.99 -12.81
CA VAL A 420 -18.15 11.80 -11.70
C VAL A 420 -16.75 12.26 -12.07
N GLN A 421 -16.53 13.56 -12.05
CA GLN A 421 -15.22 14.15 -12.32
C GLN A 421 -14.59 14.61 -11.00
N VAL A 422 -13.31 14.36 -10.83
CA VAL A 422 -12.53 14.81 -9.67
C VAL A 422 -11.31 15.57 -10.16
N PHE A 423 -11.23 16.84 -9.77
CA PHE A 423 -10.01 17.62 -9.87
C PHE A 423 -9.24 17.55 -8.55
N SER A 424 -7.92 17.45 -8.60
CA SER A 424 -7.05 17.47 -7.43
C SER A 424 -5.76 18.25 -7.69
N ALA A 425 -5.34 19.07 -6.72
CA ALA A 425 -4.06 19.74 -6.71
C ALA A 425 -3.43 19.60 -5.32
N ARG A 426 -2.22 19.07 -5.23
CA ARG A 426 -1.49 18.86 -3.97
C ARG A 426 -0.15 19.59 -4.03
N LEU A 427 0.09 20.42 -3.04
CA LEU A 427 1.35 21.12 -2.84
C LEU A 427 2.05 20.57 -1.60
N ASN A 428 3.25 20.04 -1.78
CA ASN A 428 4.18 19.74 -0.70
C ASN A 428 5.27 20.79 -0.67
N GLN A 429 5.43 21.47 0.47
CA GLN A 429 6.44 22.51 0.65
C GLN A 429 7.13 22.36 2.00
N ASN A 430 8.43 22.07 1.95
CA ASN A 430 9.22 21.89 3.16
C ASN A 430 10.25 23.01 3.31
N PHE A 431 10.25 23.67 4.46
CA PHE A 431 11.22 24.69 4.81
C PHE A 431 12.22 24.17 5.84
N LYS A 432 13.46 24.65 5.73
CA LYS A 432 14.50 24.37 6.70
C LYS A 432 15.32 25.63 6.98
N PHE A 433 15.28 26.09 8.22
CA PHE A 433 15.99 27.26 8.72
C PHE A 433 16.90 26.84 9.89
N GLY A 434 18.11 26.37 9.58
CA GLY A 434 19.04 25.84 10.58
C GLY A 434 18.48 24.60 11.28
N ILE A 435 18.16 24.73 12.57
CA ILE A 435 17.56 23.66 13.39
C ILE A 435 16.04 23.56 13.22
N LEU A 436 15.38 24.59 12.71
CA LEU A 436 13.94 24.65 12.52
C LEU A 436 13.55 24.03 11.18
N HIS A 437 12.56 23.14 11.22
CA HIS A 437 11.96 22.49 10.07
C HIS A 437 10.46 22.76 10.07
N TRP A 438 9.90 22.98 8.89
CA TRP A 438 8.47 23.18 8.72
C TRP A 438 8.02 22.46 7.45
N ASP A 439 7.37 21.32 7.62
CA ASP A 439 6.90 20.46 6.54
C ASP A 439 5.40 20.65 6.36
N ASN A 440 4.99 20.94 5.12
CA ASN A 440 3.61 21.27 4.79
C ASN A 440 3.13 20.45 3.60
N GLU A 441 1.90 19.98 3.67
CA GLU A 441 1.13 19.43 2.56
C GLU A 441 -0.25 20.08 2.56
N VAL A 442 -0.64 20.62 1.39
CA VAL A 442 -1.98 21.18 1.16
C VAL A 442 -2.55 20.51 -0.07
N ALA A 443 -3.74 19.94 0.05
CA ALA A 443 -4.46 19.32 -1.05
C ALA A 443 -5.80 20.03 -1.24
N TYR A 444 -6.02 20.53 -2.44
CA TYR A 444 -7.32 21.00 -2.92
C TYR A 444 -7.92 19.95 -3.84
N GLN A 445 -9.17 19.62 -3.66
CA GLN A 445 -9.89 18.66 -4.49
C GLN A 445 -11.34 19.08 -4.68
N LYS A 446 -11.89 18.76 -5.85
CA LYS A 446 -13.27 19.08 -6.18
C LYS A 446 -13.87 17.93 -6.95
N THR A 447 -15.00 17.44 -6.47
CA THR A 447 -15.81 16.46 -7.20
C THR A 447 -16.99 17.16 -7.89
N SER A 448 -17.40 16.65 -9.04
CA SER A 448 -18.58 17.14 -9.75
C SER A 448 -19.90 16.69 -9.08
N ASN A 449 -19.85 15.71 -8.20
CA ASN A 449 -21.04 15.18 -7.51
C ASN A 449 -20.70 14.79 -6.07
N GLN A 450 -21.01 15.68 -5.14
CA GLN A 450 -20.80 15.48 -3.70
C GLN A 450 -21.77 14.48 -3.06
N ASP A 451 -22.91 14.19 -3.71
CA ASP A 451 -23.87 13.21 -3.20
C ASP A 451 -23.46 11.76 -3.49
N ILE A 452 -22.54 11.56 -4.44
CA ILE A 452 -22.08 10.24 -4.87
C ILE A 452 -20.65 9.97 -4.38
N LEU A 453 -19.79 10.97 -4.48
CA LEU A 453 -18.39 10.91 -4.04
C LEU A 453 -18.08 12.16 -3.22
N PRO A 454 -18.48 12.18 -1.93
CA PRO A 454 -18.22 13.31 -1.06
C PRO A 454 -16.73 13.44 -0.73
N LEU A 455 -16.17 14.63 -0.96
CA LEU A 455 -14.77 14.94 -0.69
C LEU A 455 -14.66 16.31 -0.02
N PRO A 456 -13.78 16.52 0.97
CA PRO A 456 -13.48 17.86 1.48
C PRO A 456 -12.76 18.67 0.40
N ASP A 457 -13.16 19.94 0.21
CA ASP A 457 -12.56 20.80 -0.81
C ASP A 457 -11.08 21.09 -0.50
N LEU A 458 -10.70 21.23 0.77
CA LEU A 458 -9.34 21.49 1.21
C LEU A 458 -8.94 20.55 2.35
N SER A 459 -7.74 19.98 2.24
CA SER A 459 -7.08 19.24 3.34
C SER A 459 -5.67 19.78 3.52
N ALA A 460 -5.24 19.95 4.77
CA ALA A 460 -3.93 20.47 5.10
C ALA A 460 -3.26 19.65 6.21
N TYR A 461 -1.98 19.42 6.05
CA TYR A 461 -1.09 18.90 7.08
C TYR A 461 0.08 19.85 7.23
N SER A 462 0.41 20.24 8.46
CA SER A 462 1.54 21.08 8.76
C SER A 462 2.26 20.55 9.99
N ASN A 463 3.58 20.41 9.91
CA ASN A 463 4.43 19.90 10.97
C ASN A 463 5.61 20.84 11.20
N LEU A 464 5.63 21.49 12.35
CA LEU A 464 6.69 22.40 12.77
C LEU A 464 7.53 21.73 13.86
N TYR A 465 8.84 21.61 13.64
CA TYR A 465 9.72 20.95 14.59
C TYR A 465 11.14 21.50 14.56
N ILE A 466 11.84 21.33 15.66
CA ILE A 466 13.27 21.63 15.80
C ILE A 466 14.07 20.34 15.96
N VAL A 467 15.26 20.33 15.37
CA VAL A 467 16.21 19.21 15.47
C VAL A 467 17.55 19.75 15.96
N PHE A 468 17.97 19.26 17.12
CA PHE A 468 19.26 19.63 17.71
C PHE A 468 19.94 18.45 18.39
N ARG A 469 21.19 18.62 18.82
CA ARG A 469 21.94 17.57 19.52
C ARG A 469 22.37 18.05 20.91
N ILE A 470 22.12 17.21 21.91
CA ILE A 470 22.64 17.40 23.28
C ILE A 470 23.92 16.58 23.41
N ALA A 471 24.96 17.18 23.95
CA ALA A 471 26.29 16.57 24.15
C ALA A 471 26.85 15.86 22.90
N LYS A 472 26.49 16.33 21.68
CA LYS A 472 26.87 15.77 20.38
C LYS A 472 26.37 14.33 20.10
N VAL A 473 25.75 13.67 21.06
CA VAL A 473 25.36 12.24 21.00
C VAL A 473 23.85 12.09 20.86
N LEU A 474 23.06 12.74 21.72
CA LEU A 474 21.61 12.63 21.74
C LEU A 474 21.00 13.59 20.71
N ARG A 475 20.45 13.06 19.62
CA ARG A 475 19.66 13.86 18.67
C ARG A 475 18.23 13.97 19.18
N VAL A 476 17.78 15.19 19.37
CA VAL A 476 16.43 15.52 19.83
C VAL A 476 15.65 16.12 18.69
N GLN A 477 14.42 15.66 18.52
CA GLN A 477 13.42 16.27 17.65
C GLN A 477 12.19 16.58 18.51
N LEU A 478 11.84 17.85 18.62
CA LEU A 478 10.67 18.35 19.36
C LEU A 478 9.79 19.10 18.38
N GLY A 479 8.51 18.80 18.33
CA GLY A 479 7.60 19.46 17.41
C GLY A 479 6.14 19.20 17.68
N GLY A 480 5.33 19.75 16.81
CA GLY A 480 3.89 19.53 16.75
C GLY A 480 3.40 19.53 15.32
N ASP A 481 2.34 18.79 15.09
CA ASP A 481 1.66 18.73 13.82
C ASP A 481 0.17 19.06 13.96
N VAL A 482 -0.39 19.54 12.86
CA VAL A 482 -1.82 19.81 12.73
C VAL A 482 -2.33 19.19 11.43
N ARG A 483 -3.49 18.57 11.52
CA ARG A 483 -4.28 18.10 10.38
C ARG A 483 -5.61 18.81 10.38
N TYR A 484 -6.00 19.27 9.19
CA TYR A 484 -7.24 20.02 8.99
C TYR A 484 -7.86 19.63 7.66
N PHE A 485 -9.18 19.59 7.61
CA PHE A 485 -9.96 19.51 6.38
C PHE A 485 -11.26 20.31 6.52
N THR A 486 -11.70 20.86 5.38
CA THR A 486 -12.96 21.59 5.31
C THR A 486 -14.15 20.67 5.52
N GLU A 487 -15.25 21.19 5.99
CA GLU A 487 -16.46 20.40 6.19
C GLU A 487 -17.03 19.85 4.88
N TYR A 488 -17.55 18.65 4.96
CA TYR A 488 -18.21 17.94 3.88
C TYR A 488 -19.13 16.86 4.45
N TYR A 489 -19.98 16.27 3.63
CA TYR A 489 -20.77 15.10 4.03
C TYR A 489 -19.86 13.87 4.10
N ALA A 490 -19.17 13.70 5.22
CA ALA A 490 -18.24 12.58 5.41
C ALA A 490 -18.96 11.25 5.24
N PRO A 491 -18.27 10.21 4.70
CA PRO A 491 -18.87 8.87 4.60
C PRO A 491 -19.32 8.36 5.96
N ASP A 492 -20.48 7.70 5.99
CA ASP A 492 -20.95 6.91 7.11
C ASP A 492 -20.17 5.57 7.18
N TYR A 493 -20.36 4.80 8.23
CA TYR A 493 -19.71 3.51 8.40
C TYR A 493 -20.74 2.42 8.69
N ALA A 494 -20.67 1.32 7.93
CA ALA A 494 -21.55 0.17 8.09
C ALA A 494 -20.81 -0.99 8.77
N PRO A 495 -21.03 -1.25 10.08
CA PRO A 495 -20.37 -2.30 10.84
C PRO A 495 -20.53 -3.70 10.24
N ILE A 496 -21.70 -3.99 9.68
CA ILE A 496 -22.05 -5.31 9.12
C ILE A 496 -21.17 -5.74 7.94
N ILE A 497 -20.67 -4.78 7.16
CA ILE A 497 -19.80 -5.03 6.00
C ILE A 497 -18.40 -4.48 6.20
N GLN A 498 -18.15 -3.77 7.30
CA GLN A 498 -16.88 -3.11 7.62
C GLN A 498 -16.41 -2.16 6.51
N GLN A 499 -17.34 -1.40 5.94
CA GLN A 499 -17.09 -0.46 4.84
C GLN A 499 -17.65 0.92 5.13
N PHE A 500 -17.02 1.92 4.52
CA PHE A 500 -17.58 3.26 4.45
C PHE A 500 -18.67 3.32 3.40
N THR A 501 -19.73 4.05 3.70
CA THR A 501 -20.93 4.18 2.86
C THR A 501 -21.27 5.65 2.64
N VAL A 502 -21.95 5.96 1.56
CA VAL A 502 -22.50 7.29 1.36
C VAL A 502 -23.70 7.46 2.31
N GLN A 503 -23.75 8.60 3.00
CA GLN A 503 -24.84 8.93 3.92
C GLN A 503 -26.18 9.07 3.20
N SER A 504 -27.27 8.69 3.89
CA SER A 504 -28.64 8.95 3.43
C SER A 504 -28.94 10.45 3.39
N PRO A 505 -29.58 10.96 2.33
CA PRO A 505 -29.96 12.37 2.24
C PRO A 505 -30.84 12.86 3.41
N GLU A 506 -31.64 11.97 4.01
CA GLU A 506 -32.61 12.28 5.06
C GLU A 506 -31.95 12.71 6.39
N THR A 507 -30.77 12.17 6.68
CA THR A 507 -30.10 12.35 7.98
C THR A 507 -28.64 12.76 7.87
N ARG A 508 -28.20 13.16 6.68
CA ARG A 508 -26.79 13.46 6.45
C ARG A 508 -26.29 14.65 7.27
N ILE A 509 -25.13 14.49 7.85
CA ILE A 509 -24.43 15.52 8.61
C ILE A 509 -23.08 15.85 7.98
N LYS A 510 -22.65 17.09 8.15
CA LYS A 510 -21.31 17.52 7.73
C LYS A 510 -20.33 17.40 8.87
N LEU A 511 -19.15 16.90 8.57
CA LEU A 511 -18.02 16.81 9.48
C LEU A 511 -16.82 17.55 8.91
N GLY A 512 -15.94 18.04 9.77
CA GLY A 512 -14.75 18.79 9.41
C GLY A 512 -14.67 20.15 10.08
N ASN A 513 -13.86 21.05 9.52
CA ASN A 513 -13.56 22.37 10.11
C ASN A 513 -12.98 22.28 11.53
N TYR A 514 -12.45 21.12 11.91
CA TYR A 514 -11.84 20.85 13.20
C TYR A 514 -10.35 20.50 13.03
N PRO A 515 -9.42 21.32 13.53
CA PRO A 515 -7.99 20.99 13.48
C PRO A 515 -7.66 19.91 14.51
N ILE A 516 -6.95 18.85 14.10
CA ILE A 516 -6.43 17.82 15.00
C ILE A 516 -4.97 18.12 15.24
N CYS A 517 -4.64 18.55 16.48
CA CYS A 517 -3.29 18.96 16.85
C CYS A 517 -2.59 17.89 17.69
N ASN A 518 -1.33 17.63 17.41
CA ASN A 518 -0.49 16.70 18.14
C ASN A 518 0.83 17.40 18.53
N ALA A 519 1.45 16.93 19.62
CA ALA A 519 2.79 17.33 20.03
C ALA A 519 3.65 16.09 20.27
N TYR A 520 4.94 16.18 20.00
CA TYR A 520 5.81 15.02 20.15
C TYR A 520 7.27 15.37 20.47
N VAL A 521 7.94 14.41 21.11
CA VAL A 521 9.38 14.40 21.32
C VAL A 521 9.96 13.07 20.85
N ASN A 522 11.00 13.12 20.03
CA ASN A 522 11.79 11.97 19.64
C ASN A 522 13.24 12.16 20.11
N LEU A 523 13.76 11.15 20.79
CA LEU A 523 15.12 11.10 21.32
C LEU A 523 15.87 9.96 20.63
N PHE A 524 16.86 10.28 19.80
CA PHE A 524 17.65 9.30 19.07
C PHE A 524 19.02 9.16 19.71
N LEU A 525 19.33 8.00 20.27
CA LEU A 525 20.60 7.65 20.88
C LEU A 525 21.19 6.42 20.21
N LYS A 526 22.17 6.61 19.30
CA LYS A 526 22.77 5.53 18.50
C LYS A 526 21.69 4.65 17.83
N HIS A 527 21.55 3.42 18.28
CA HIS A 527 20.60 2.43 17.75
C HIS A 527 19.20 2.51 18.36
N CYS A 528 19.02 3.36 19.39
CA CYS A 528 17.76 3.48 20.11
C CYS A 528 17.03 4.77 19.73
N ARG A 529 15.72 4.69 19.61
CA ARG A 529 14.81 5.83 19.55
C ARG A 529 13.77 5.70 20.65
N PHE A 530 13.72 6.67 21.53
CA PHE A 530 12.63 6.88 22.48
C PHE A 530 11.70 7.94 21.92
N TYR A 531 10.39 7.78 22.10
CA TYR A 531 9.44 8.80 21.71
C TYR A 531 8.30 8.95 22.71
N VAL A 532 7.80 10.17 22.78
CA VAL A 532 6.56 10.52 23.49
C VAL A 532 5.72 11.35 22.53
N ASN A 533 4.48 10.93 22.32
CA ASN A 533 3.49 11.64 21.52
C ASN A 533 2.28 11.97 22.39
N VAL A 534 1.85 13.23 22.35
CA VAL A 534 0.58 13.69 22.91
C VAL A 534 -0.33 13.97 21.73
N ASN A 535 -1.29 13.11 21.51
CA ASN A 535 -2.24 13.25 20.40
C ASN A 535 -3.46 14.02 20.87
N HIS A 536 -4.06 14.78 19.93
CA HIS A 536 -5.28 15.54 20.14
C HIS A 536 -5.18 16.51 21.32
N VAL A 537 -4.08 17.31 21.35
CA VAL A 537 -3.81 18.25 22.45
C VAL A 537 -4.86 19.35 22.60
N ASN A 538 -5.63 19.62 21.55
CA ASN A 538 -6.72 20.59 21.51
C ASN A 538 -8.11 19.96 21.80
N ASN A 539 -8.16 18.74 22.35
CA ASN A 539 -9.42 18.08 22.70
C ASN A 539 -10.31 18.99 23.58
N GLY A 540 -11.58 19.10 23.23
CA GLY A 540 -12.56 19.93 23.93
C GLY A 540 -12.44 21.44 23.68
N THR A 541 -11.61 21.87 22.71
CA THR A 541 -11.48 23.29 22.33
C THR A 541 -12.03 23.55 20.92
N GLY A 542 -12.40 24.80 20.64
CA GLY A 542 -12.92 25.21 19.35
C GLY A 542 -14.37 24.79 19.11
N ASN A 543 -14.69 24.36 17.88
CA ASN A 543 -16.06 24.01 17.48
C ASN A 543 -16.56 22.65 18.01
N LYS A 544 -15.69 21.89 18.71
CA LYS A 544 -15.97 20.57 19.27
C LYS A 544 -16.46 19.51 18.28
N ASN A 545 -16.48 19.78 16.97
CA ASN A 545 -16.88 18.82 15.94
C ASN A 545 -15.75 17.79 15.68
N ALA A 546 -15.38 17.09 16.74
CA ALA A 546 -14.24 16.14 16.76
C ALA A 546 -14.65 14.76 16.23
N PHE A 547 -15.14 14.70 14.98
CA PHE A 547 -15.56 13.48 14.31
C PHE A 547 -14.86 13.33 12.96
N LEU A 548 -14.56 12.08 12.58
CA LEU A 548 -14.10 11.72 11.24
C LEU A 548 -15.18 10.98 10.45
N VAL A 549 -16.08 10.31 11.15
CA VAL A 549 -17.22 9.56 10.64
C VAL A 549 -18.43 9.95 11.49
N PRO A 550 -19.65 10.03 10.95
CA PRO A 550 -20.85 10.27 11.74
C PRO A 550 -20.95 9.34 12.94
N HIS A 551 -21.22 9.89 14.12
CA HIS A 551 -21.34 9.19 15.41
C HIS A 551 -20.05 8.51 15.95
N TYR A 552 -18.91 8.62 15.25
CA TYR A 552 -17.62 8.07 15.68
C TYR A 552 -16.66 9.20 16.02
N PRO A 553 -16.60 9.63 17.29
CA PRO A 553 -15.74 10.73 17.70
C PRO A 553 -14.25 10.34 17.65
N ILE A 554 -13.41 11.33 17.39
CA ILE A 554 -11.95 11.20 17.49
C ILE A 554 -11.60 10.85 18.95
N ASN A 555 -10.57 10.03 19.13
CA ASN A 555 -10.06 9.69 20.46
C ASN A 555 -9.75 10.95 21.26
N PRO A 556 -10.06 11.00 22.56
CA PRO A 556 -9.69 12.11 23.42
C PRO A 556 -8.17 12.30 23.49
N MET A 557 -7.73 13.40 24.10
CA MET A 557 -6.29 13.61 24.32
C MET A 557 -5.65 12.39 24.99
N ASN A 558 -4.58 11.91 24.39
CA ASN A 558 -3.87 10.73 24.89
C ASN A 558 -2.37 10.84 24.73
N ILE A 559 -1.64 10.15 25.60
CA ILE A 559 -0.18 10.14 25.62
C ILE A 559 0.30 8.73 25.24
N HIS A 560 1.14 8.67 24.23
CA HIS A 560 1.81 7.45 23.80
C HIS A 560 3.31 7.59 23.96
N PHE A 561 3.96 6.58 24.50
CA PHE A 561 5.40 6.50 24.54
C PHE A 561 5.87 5.15 24.03
N GLY A 562 7.08 5.11 23.52
CA GLY A 562 7.63 3.87 22.99
C GLY A 562 9.13 3.92 22.76
N LEU A 563 9.65 2.74 22.46
CA LEU A 563 11.04 2.47 22.18
C LEU A 563 11.16 1.71 20.86
N SER A 564 12.09 2.15 20.03
CA SER A 564 12.53 1.41 18.84
C SER A 564 14.02 1.15 18.96
N TRP A 565 14.45 -0.08 18.76
CA TRP A 565 15.84 -0.48 18.85
C TRP A 565 16.26 -1.27 17.61
N ASN A 566 17.35 -0.83 16.96
CA ASN A 566 17.99 -1.55 15.88
C ASN A 566 19.17 -2.34 16.45
N PHE A 567 19.11 -3.66 16.38
CA PHE A 567 20.15 -4.54 16.93
C PHE A 567 21.38 -4.63 16.03
N PHE A 568 21.22 -4.37 14.74
CA PHE A 568 22.29 -4.46 13.74
C PHE A 568 22.35 -3.19 12.89
N ASN A 569 23.56 -2.85 12.44
CA ASN A 569 23.85 -1.76 11.49
C ASN A 569 23.69 -2.24 10.05
#